data_355ef760c111bbffa14d56c62590debb
#
_entry.id   355ef760c111bbffa14d56c62590debb
#
_cell.length_a   1.000
_cell.length_b   1.000
_cell.length_c   1.000
_cell.angle_alpha   90.00
_cell.angle_beta   90.00
_cell.angle_gamma   90.00
#
_symmetry.space_group_name_H-M   'P 1'
#
loop_
_entity.id
_entity.type
_entity.pdbx_description
1 polymer ?
#
loop_
_entity_poly.entity_id
_entity_poly.type
_entity_poly.pdbx_seq_one_letter_code
_entity_poly.pdbx_strand_id
1 'polypeptide(L)'
;MEVKELQARIEVRQERKKALEHAEYMYDLLTKAIEEYGDEVKLQYISFTSPIENISFGMTQMPPLPVKTMAKHIGASIKKMKRVLRDWDNDLKGIVEFDD
;
A
#
# COMPACT_ATOMS: atom_id res chain seq x y z
N MET A 1 -7.11 -26.62 -10.67
CA MET A 1 -6.83 -25.24 -11.11
C MET A 1 -6.10 -25.29 -12.43
N GLU A 2 -6.58 -24.54 -13.41
CA GLU A 2 -5.90 -24.47 -14.70
C GLU A 2 -4.63 -23.64 -14.61
N VAL A 3 -3.66 -23.95 -15.49
CA VAL A 3 -2.36 -23.28 -15.51
C VAL A 3 -2.50 -21.76 -15.70
N LYS A 4 -3.40 -21.33 -16.58
CA LYS A 4 -3.64 -19.90 -16.82
C LYS A 4 -4.18 -19.19 -15.57
N GLU A 5 -5.08 -19.83 -14.84
CA GLU A 5 -5.63 -19.29 -13.60
C GLU A 5 -4.55 -19.17 -12.52
N LEU A 6 -3.68 -20.19 -12.40
CA LEU A 6 -2.57 -20.18 -11.47
C LEU A 6 -1.58 -19.07 -11.80
N GLN A 7 -1.23 -18.90 -13.08
CA GLN A 7 -0.35 -17.81 -13.52
C GLN A 7 -0.93 -16.44 -13.21
N ALA A 8 -2.22 -16.25 -13.46
CA ALA A 8 -2.89 -14.99 -13.14
C ALA A 8 -2.82 -14.68 -11.64
N ARG A 9 -3.02 -15.67 -10.79
CA ARG A 9 -2.95 -15.51 -9.34
C ARG A 9 -1.54 -15.17 -8.87
N ILE A 10 -0.52 -15.78 -9.47
CA ILE A 10 0.88 -15.48 -9.16
C ILE A 10 1.23 -14.04 -9.55
N GLU A 11 0.79 -13.59 -10.72
CA GLU A 11 1.02 -12.22 -11.17
C GLU A 11 0.37 -11.20 -10.24
N VAL A 12 -0.88 -11.42 -9.85
CA VAL A 12 -1.59 -10.54 -8.90
C VAL A 12 -0.88 -10.52 -7.55
N ARG A 13 -0.42 -11.65 -7.08
CA ARG A 13 0.36 -11.74 -5.83
C ARG A 13 1.63 -10.91 -5.91
N GLN A 14 2.37 -10.99 -7.01
CA GLN A 14 3.60 -10.22 -7.21
C GLN A 14 3.34 -8.71 -7.24
N GLU A 15 2.27 -8.29 -7.90
CA GLU A 15 1.87 -6.88 -7.92
C GLU A 15 1.52 -6.38 -6.53
N ARG A 16 0.78 -7.16 -5.76
CA ARG A 16 0.41 -6.82 -4.38
C ARG A 16 1.62 -6.75 -3.47
N LYS A 17 2.59 -7.64 -3.66
CA LYS A 17 3.84 -7.62 -2.92
C LYS A 17 4.64 -6.36 -3.20
N LYS A 18 4.75 -5.96 -4.46
CA LYS A 18 5.42 -4.71 -4.85
C LYS A 18 4.73 -3.48 -4.25
N ALA A 19 3.40 -3.46 -4.29
CA ALA A 19 2.64 -2.38 -3.68
C ALA A 19 2.87 -2.29 -2.17
N LEU A 20 2.93 -3.43 -1.50
CA LEU A 20 3.23 -3.50 -0.06
C LEU A 20 4.63 -2.97 0.25
N GLU A 21 5.63 -3.41 -0.50
CA GLU A 21 7.01 -2.95 -0.32
C GLU A 21 7.13 -1.44 -0.51
N HIS A 22 6.46 -0.91 -1.52
CA HIS A 22 6.41 0.53 -1.77
C HIS A 22 5.73 1.28 -0.62
N ALA A 23 4.61 0.77 -0.13
CA ALA A 23 3.88 1.36 0.99
C ALA A 23 4.73 1.34 2.27
N GLU A 24 5.44 0.26 2.54
CA GLU A 24 6.34 0.17 3.70
C GLU A 24 7.49 1.17 3.60
N TYR A 25 8.06 1.32 2.41
CA TYR A 25 9.12 2.30 2.16
C TYR A 25 8.63 3.73 2.41
N MET A 26 7.49 4.08 1.86
CA MET A 26 6.91 5.42 2.04
C MET A 26 6.52 5.68 3.50
N TYR A 27 5.97 4.67 4.17
CA TYR A 27 5.62 4.76 5.58
C TYR A 27 6.85 4.99 6.45
N ASP A 28 7.95 4.28 6.17
CA ASP A 28 9.21 4.44 6.89
C ASP A 28 9.78 5.84 6.73
N LEU A 29 9.78 6.39 5.51
CA LEU A 29 10.20 7.77 5.25
C LEU A 29 9.33 8.77 6.01
N LEU A 30 8.01 8.58 5.98
CA LEU A 30 7.07 9.48 6.64
C LEU A 30 7.26 9.47 8.16
N THR A 31 7.39 8.29 8.76
CA THR A 31 7.59 8.18 10.21
C THR A 31 8.90 8.79 10.66
N LYS A 32 9.97 8.60 9.89
CA LYS A 32 11.26 9.24 10.16
C LYS A 32 11.18 10.76 10.07
N ALA A 33 10.48 11.27 9.06
CA ALA A 33 10.29 12.72 8.92
C ALA A 33 9.48 13.29 10.08
N ILE A 34 8.44 12.60 10.53
CA ILE A 34 7.65 13.02 11.69
C ILE A 34 8.50 13.02 12.98
N GLU A 35 9.32 12.01 13.18
CA GLU A 35 10.22 11.95 14.33
C GLU A 35 11.21 13.11 14.36
N GLU A 36 11.72 13.51 13.21
CA GLU A 36 12.73 14.56 13.10
C GLU A 36 12.13 15.97 13.11
N TYR A 37 11.04 16.18 12.38
CA TYR A 37 10.46 17.50 12.14
C TYR A 37 9.10 17.73 12.78
N GLY A 38 8.45 16.68 13.25
CA GLY A 38 7.17 16.80 13.94
C GLY A 38 6.09 17.49 13.11
N ASP A 39 5.52 18.56 13.67
CA ASP A 39 4.41 19.27 13.05
C ASP A 39 4.80 20.11 11.81
N GLU A 40 6.10 20.22 11.52
CA GLU A 40 6.59 20.87 10.31
C GLU A 40 6.34 20.02 9.06
N VAL A 41 6.12 18.72 9.22
CA VAL A 41 5.81 17.82 8.10
C VAL A 41 4.40 18.10 7.62
N LYS A 42 4.27 18.42 6.33
CA LYS A 42 2.99 18.76 5.73
C LYS A 42 2.77 17.98 4.44
N LEU A 43 1.53 17.59 4.22
CA LEU A 43 1.12 17.02 2.94
C LEU A 43 0.89 18.17 1.95
N GLN A 44 1.64 18.16 0.85
CA GLN A 44 1.53 19.19 -0.17
C GLN A 44 0.64 18.78 -1.35
N TYR A 45 0.42 17.49 -1.52
CA TYR A 45 -0.34 16.96 -2.65
C TYR A 45 -1.06 15.68 -2.25
N ILE A 46 -2.36 15.61 -2.58
CA ILE A 46 -3.15 14.39 -2.48
C ILE A 46 -3.80 14.13 -3.83
N SER A 47 -3.72 12.89 -4.28
CA SER A 47 -4.44 12.45 -5.46
C SER A 47 -5.27 11.21 -5.13
N PHE A 48 -6.38 11.06 -5.82
CA PHE A 48 -7.18 9.85 -5.75
C PHE A 48 -7.79 9.55 -7.11
N THR A 49 -8.10 8.29 -7.33
CA THR A 49 -8.68 7.82 -8.58
C THR A 49 -10.02 7.16 -8.28
N SER A 50 -11.05 7.55 -9.03
CA SER A 50 -12.34 6.88 -8.96
C SER A 50 -12.34 5.65 -9.88
N PRO A 51 -12.63 4.44 -9.37
CA PRO A 51 -12.69 3.27 -10.22
C PRO A 51 -13.94 3.25 -11.11
N ILE A 52 -14.98 4.02 -10.77
CA ILE A 52 -16.24 4.05 -11.51
C ILE A 52 -16.09 4.87 -12.78
N GLU A 53 -15.47 6.03 -12.70
CA GLU A 53 -15.32 6.98 -13.79
C GLU A 53 -13.90 7.07 -14.33
N ASN A 54 -12.97 6.37 -13.71
CA ASN A 54 -11.55 6.40 -14.03
C ASN A 54 -10.98 7.82 -14.05
N ILE A 55 -11.42 8.63 -13.10
CA ILE A 55 -10.99 10.03 -12.96
C ILE A 55 -9.95 10.11 -11.85
N SER A 56 -8.88 10.84 -12.11
CA SER A 56 -7.86 11.16 -11.12
C SER A 56 -7.95 12.64 -10.74
N PHE A 57 -7.94 12.90 -9.44
CA PHE A 57 -7.90 14.27 -8.91
C PHE A 57 -6.61 14.46 -8.12
N GLY A 58 -5.98 15.61 -8.32
CA GLY A 58 -4.87 16.06 -7.50
C GLY A 58 -5.21 17.40 -6.88
N MET A 59 -4.89 17.55 -5.59
CA MET A 59 -5.07 18.82 -4.88
C MET A 59 -3.74 19.27 -4.32
N THR A 60 -3.37 20.50 -4.64
CA THR A 60 -2.24 21.19 -4.03
C THR A 60 -2.79 22.27 -3.09
N GLN A 61 -1.98 22.74 -2.17
CA GLN A 61 -2.35 23.80 -1.24
C GLN A 61 -3.55 23.45 -0.35
N MET A 62 -3.59 22.20 0.10
CA MET A 62 -4.59 21.79 1.07
C MET A 62 -4.34 22.41 2.45
N PRO A 63 -5.40 22.60 3.25
CA PRO A 63 -5.21 22.84 4.68
C PRO A 63 -4.32 21.75 5.28
N PRO A 64 -3.47 22.07 6.27
CA PRO A 64 -2.61 21.06 6.88
C PRO A 64 -3.46 19.93 7.45
N LEU A 65 -3.30 18.74 6.88
CA LEU A 65 -3.88 17.53 7.43
C LEU A 65 -3.01 17.05 8.60
N PRO A 66 -3.63 16.45 9.63
CA PRO A 66 -2.84 15.91 10.74
C PRO A 66 -2.03 14.71 10.24
N VAL A 67 -0.77 14.96 9.92
CA VAL A 67 0.14 13.98 9.29
C VAL A 67 0.30 12.74 10.17
N LYS A 68 0.31 12.92 11.50
CA LYS A 68 0.39 11.80 12.45
C LYS A 68 -0.81 10.87 12.34
N THR A 69 -2.00 11.42 12.13
CA THR A 69 -3.22 10.62 11.91
C THR A 69 -3.16 9.89 10.58
N MET A 70 -2.68 10.54 9.53
CA MET A 70 -2.48 9.89 8.23
C MET A 70 -1.47 8.75 8.32
N ALA A 71 -0.37 8.95 9.05
CA ALA A 71 0.63 7.90 9.27
C ALA A 71 0.01 6.69 9.97
N LYS A 72 -0.85 6.89 10.96
CA LYS A 72 -1.59 5.79 11.62
C LYS A 72 -2.45 5.00 10.64
N HIS A 73 -3.19 5.70 9.77
CA HIS A 73 -4.04 5.05 8.77
C HIS A 73 -3.23 4.27 7.75
N ILE A 74 -2.10 4.82 7.30
CA ILE A 74 -1.18 4.13 6.39
C ILE A 74 -0.64 2.87 7.06
N GLY A 75 -0.21 2.96 8.31
CA GLY A 75 0.28 1.81 9.08
C GLY A 75 -0.78 0.71 9.22
N ALA A 76 -2.03 1.08 9.50
CA ALA A 76 -3.14 0.13 9.57
C ALA A 76 -3.42 -0.52 8.22
N SER A 77 -3.35 0.24 7.13
CA SER A 77 -3.51 -0.28 5.77
C SER A 77 -2.42 -1.27 5.41
N ILE A 78 -1.17 -1.00 5.81
CA ILE A 78 -0.04 -1.91 5.59
C ILE A 78 -0.28 -3.24 6.31
N LYS A 79 -0.74 -3.22 7.55
CA LYS A 79 -1.07 -4.44 8.29
C LYS A 79 -2.15 -5.27 7.57
N LYS A 80 -3.17 -4.59 7.04
CA LYS A 80 -4.22 -5.24 6.26
C LYS A 80 -3.66 -5.85 4.97
N MET A 81 -2.80 -5.13 4.26
CA MET A 81 -2.15 -5.63 3.05
C MET A 81 -1.32 -6.88 3.33
N LYS A 82 -0.55 -6.90 4.43
CA LYS A 82 0.22 -8.07 4.85
C LYS A 82 -0.68 -9.26 5.13
N ARG A 83 -1.81 -9.05 5.79
CA ARG A 83 -2.76 -10.10 6.10
C ARG A 83 -3.37 -10.70 4.84
N VAL A 84 -3.79 -9.85 3.91
CA VAL A 84 -4.36 -10.28 2.64
C VAL A 84 -3.34 -11.10 1.83
N LEU A 85 -2.10 -10.65 1.78
CA LEU A 85 -1.03 -11.37 1.08
C LEU A 85 -0.75 -12.73 1.73
N ARG A 86 -0.71 -12.79 3.06
CA ARG A 86 -0.51 -14.04 3.79
C ARG A 86 -1.65 -15.04 3.53
N ASP A 87 -2.90 -14.57 3.54
CA ASP A 87 -4.05 -15.43 3.26
C ASP A 87 -4.00 -15.96 1.83
N TRP A 88 -3.59 -15.12 0.90
CA TRP A 88 -3.38 -15.52 -0.50
C TRP A 88 -2.31 -16.59 -0.62
N ASP A 89 -1.17 -16.41 0.07
CA ASP A 89 -0.07 -17.38 0.06
C ASP A 89 -0.50 -18.72 0.68
N ASN A 90 -1.31 -18.69 1.73
CA ASN A 90 -1.86 -19.90 2.35
C ASN A 90 -2.78 -20.67 1.39
N ASP A 91 -3.58 -19.98 0.59
CA ASP A 91 -4.45 -20.62 -0.41
C ASP A 91 -3.65 -21.32 -1.51
N LEU A 92 -2.46 -20.81 -1.83
CA LEU A 92 -1.58 -21.38 -2.85
C LEU A 92 -0.53 -22.32 -2.28
N LYS A 93 -0.50 -22.52 -0.96
CA LYS A 93 0.47 -23.37 -0.30
C LYS A 93 0.34 -24.82 -0.77
N GLY A 94 1.47 -25.43 -1.13
CA GLY A 94 1.50 -26.79 -1.66
C GLY A 94 1.28 -26.85 -3.18
N ILE A 95 0.86 -25.76 -3.81
CA ILE A 95 0.71 -25.65 -5.28
C ILE A 95 1.92 -24.91 -5.84
N VAL A 96 2.32 -23.82 -5.19
CA VAL A 96 3.43 -22.96 -5.60
C VAL A 96 4.27 -22.61 -4.38
N GLU A 97 5.59 -22.62 -4.55
CA GLU A 97 6.53 -22.07 -3.57
C GLU A 97 6.91 -20.65 -3.98
N PHE A 98 6.90 -19.74 -3.01
CA PHE A 98 7.31 -18.36 -3.24
C PHE A 98 8.63 -18.09 -2.53
N ASP A 99 9.63 -17.63 -3.29
CA ASP A 99 10.90 -17.14 -2.77
C ASP A 99 10.73 -15.66 -2.39
N ASP A 100 10.57 -15.44 -1.11
CA ASP A 100 10.42 -14.07 -0.56
C ASP A 100 11.62 -13.69 0.30
#